data_0e2c799e9f394045f654017b9d63a879
#
_entry.id   0e2c799e9f394045f654017b9d63a879
#
_cell.length_a   1.000
_cell.length_b   1.000
_cell.length_c   1.000
_cell.angle_alpha   90.00
_cell.angle_beta   90.00
_cell.angle_gamma   90.00
#
_symmetry.space_group_name_H-M   'P 1'
#
loop_
_entity.id
_entity.type
_entity.pdbx_description
1 polymer ?
#
loop_
_entity_poly.entity_id
_entity_poly.type
_entity_poly.pdbx_seq_one_letter_code
_entity_poly.pdbx_strand_id
1 'polypeptide(L)'
;MNNFFEELKKRIQVWHEQRAERIEAERQAQLDVEARHAVQVMEFNGELYACVNGVPLFGVGDINGTLPEAVAKARQNYKDWKEEKLWERRGTMRVSTVC
;
A
#
# COMPACT_ATOMS: atom_id res chain seq x y z
N MET A 1 20.88 18.95 36.70
CA MET A 1 20.69 17.49 36.72
C MET A 1 19.38 17.02 36.08
N ASN A 2 18.28 17.74 36.33
CA ASN A 2 17.00 17.37 35.73
C ASN A 2 17.03 17.43 34.19
N ASN A 3 17.82 18.32 33.60
CA ASN A 3 17.94 18.47 32.13
C ASN A 3 18.55 17.25 31.47
N PHE A 4 19.42 16.51 32.14
CA PHE A 4 20.05 15.32 31.60
C PHE A 4 19.04 14.22 31.29
N PHE A 5 18.13 13.96 32.23
CA PHE A 5 17.11 12.95 32.04
C PHE A 5 16.09 13.33 30.98
N GLU A 6 15.72 14.60 30.93
CA GLU A 6 14.82 15.11 29.90
C GLU A 6 15.42 15.00 28.50
N GLU A 7 16.70 15.36 28.35
CA GLU A 7 17.43 15.20 27.09
C GLU A 7 17.52 13.74 26.67
N LEU A 8 17.78 12.84 27.61
CA LEU A 8 17.86 11.42 27.35
C LEU A 8 16.50 10.88 26.89
N LYS A 9 15.42 11.26 27.53
CA LYS A 9 14.06 10.90 27.12
C LYS A 9 13.73 11.39 25.72
N LYS A 10 14.10 12.63 25.39
CA LYS A 10 13.90 13.18 24.07
C LYS A 10 14.66 12.41 22.99
N ARG A 11 15.91 12.03 23.27
CA ARG A 11 16.73 11.24 22.34
C ARG A 11 16.14 9.86 22.10
N ILE A 12 15.66 9.19 23.14
CA ILE A 12 15.02 7.89 23.03
C ILE A 12 13.73 8.00 22.23
N GLN A 13 12.93 9.03 22.46
CA GLN A 13 11.69 9.28 21.75
C GLN A 13 11.95 9.51 20.27
N VAL A 14 12.91 10.36 19.91
CA VAL A 14 13.30 10.62 18.52
C VAL A 14 13.79 9.34 17.84
N TRP A 15 14.58 8.54 18.55
CA TRP A 15 15.06 7.26 18.01
C TRP A 15 13.92 6.30 17.69
N HIS A 16 12.93 6.19 18.57
CA HIS A 16 11.75 5.36 18.35
C HIS A 16 10.91 5.86 17.17
N GLU A 17 10.72 7.16 17.05
CA GLU A 17 9.99 7.77 15.94
C GLU A 17 10.69 7.50 14.61
N GLN A 18 12.01 7.69 14.55
CA GLN A 18 12.80 7.42 13.34
C GLN A 18 12.74 5.94 12.95
N ARG A 19 12.78 5.05 13.92
CA ARG A 19 12.69 3.62 13.66
C ARG A 19 11.32 3.24 13.11
N ALA A 20 10.25 3.79 13.67
CA ALA A 20 8.90 3.57 13.18
C ALA A 20 8.72 4.09 11.76
N GLU A 21 9.27 5.26 11.43
CA GLU A 21 9.25 5.82 10.09
C GLU A 21 10.01 4.93 9.09
N ARG A 22 11.15 4.37 9.48
CA ARG A 22 11.90 3.45 8.63
C ARG A 22 11.12 2.18 8.32
N ILE A 23 10.50 1.59 9.32
CA ILE A 23 9.69 0.37 9.15
C ILE A 23 8.53 0.65 8.21
N GLU A 24 7.86 1.77 8.36
CA GLU A 24 6.76 2.17 7.49
C GLU A 24 7.25 2.43 6.06
N ALA A 25 8.37 3.11 5.89
CA ALA A 25 8.95 3.37 4.58
C ALA A 25 9.35 2.08 3.87
N GLU A 26 9.95 1.13 4.59
CA GLU A 26 10.31 -0.18 4.04
C GLU A 26 9.06 -0.97 3.63
N ARG A 27 8.02 -0.94 4.45
CA ARG A 27 6.75 -1.60 4.15
C ARG A 27 6.12 -1.02 2.89
N GLN A 28 6.08 0.30 2.76
CA GLN A 28 5.55 0.97 1.58
C GLN A 28 6.38 0.66 0.34
N ALA A 29 7.70 0.62 0.47
CA ALA A 29 8.58 0.25 -0.64
C ALA A 29 8.33 -1.18 -1.11
N GLN A 30 8.13 -2.13 -0.19
CA GLN A 30 7.78 -3.51 -0.53
C GLN A 30 6.43 -3.59 -1.23
N LEU A 31 5.43 -2.86 -0.75
CA LEU A 31 4.11 -2.81 -1.38
C LEU A 31 4.19 -2.23 -2.79
N ASP A 32 5.03 -1.22 -2.99
CA ASP A 32 5.25 -0.65 -4.33
C ASP A 32 5.84 -1.67 -5.30
N VAL A 33 6.83 -2.44 -4.85
CA VAL A 33 7.46 -3.48 -5.66
C VAL A 33 6.46 -4.58 -5.99
N GLU A 34 5.71 -5.06 -5.00
CA GLU A 34 4.67 -6.07 -5.19
C GLU A 34 3.60 -5.59 -6.17
N ALA A 35 3.17 -4.34 -6.03
CA ALA A 35 2.17 -3.76 -6.92
C ALA A 35 2.67 -3.70 -8.37
N ARG A 36 3.94 -3.34 -8.58
CA ARG A 36 4.54 -3.31 -9.91
C ARG A 36 4.58 -4.69 -10.56
N HIS A 37 4.82 -5.73 -9.79
CA HIS A 37 4.82 -7.10 -10.31
C HIS A 37 3.41 -7.65 -10.52
N ALA A 38 2.48 -7.29 -9.66
CA ALA A 38 1.10 -7.76 -9.75
C ALA A 38 0.32 -7.10 -10.88
N VAL A 39 0.61 -5.84 -11.18
CA VAL A 39 -0.09 -5.08 -12.22
C VAL A 39 0.61 -5.27 -13.56
N GLN A 40 -0.14 -5.79 -14.53
CA GLN A 40 0.32 -6.01 -15.90
C GLN A 40 -0.62 -5.35 -16.89
N VAL A 41 -0.10 -4.98 -18.05
CA VAL A 41 -0.90 -4.42 -19.13
C VAL A 41 -1.25 -5.54 -20.10
N MET A 42 -2.55 -5.70 -20.36
CA MET A 42 -3.03 -6.70 -21.29
C MET A 42 -3.98 -6.05 -22.28
N GLU A 43 -4.03 -6.61 -23.48
CA GLU A 43 -4.89 -6.15 -24.56
C GLU A 43 -6.08 -7.11 -24.68
N PHE A 44 -7.30 -6.55 -24.68
CA PHE A 44 -8.53 -7.28 -24.93
C PHE A 44 -9.35 -6.54 -25.98
N ASN A 45 -9.66 -7.20 -27.08
CA ASN A 45 -10.48 -6.62 -28.16
C ASN A 45 -9.98 -5.27 -28.68
N GLY A 46 -8.66 -5.08 -28.75
CA GLY A 46 -8.06 -3.84 -29.24
C GLY A 46 -7.94 -2.74 -28.20
N GLU A 47 -8.38 -2.96 -26.96
CA GLU A 47 -8.27 -2.00 -25.88
C GLU A 47 -7.23 -2.47 -24.84
N LEU A 48 -6.51 -1.50 -24.26
CA LEU A 48 -5.51 -1.78 -23.26
C LEU A 48 -6.10 -1.64 -21.85
N TYR A 49 -5.83 -2.65 -21.02
CA TYR A 49 -6.30 -2.72 -19.64
C TYR A 49 -5.15 -2.95 -18.68
N ALA A 50 -5.23 -2.30 -17.53
CA ALA A 50 -4.36 -2.61 -16.40
C ALA A 50 -5.02 -3.73 -15.60
N CYS A 51 -4.30 -4.85 -15.47
CA CYS A 51 -4.79 -6.08 -14.85
C CYS A 51 -4.01 -6.40 -13.60
N VAL A 52 -4.69 -6.90 -12.58
CA VAL A 52 -4.06 -7.43 -11.38
C VAL A 52 -4.29 -8.93 -11.34
N ASN A 53 -3.19 -9.69 -11.35
CA ASN A 53 -3.23 -11.16 -11.36
C ASN A 53 -4.10 -11.72 -12.50
N GLY A 54 -4.06 -11.07 -13.65
CA GLY A 54 -4.81 -11.50 -14.84
C GLY A 54 -6.26 -11.01 -14.89
N VAL A 55 -6.72 -10.28 -13.88
CA VAL A 55 -8.08 -9.73 -13.84
C VAL A 55 -8.04 -8.27 -14.25
N PRO A 56 -8.72 -7.87 -15.34
CA PRO A 56 -8.74 -6.48 -15.76
C PRO A 56 -9.50 -5.62 -14.77
N LEU A 57 -8.89 -4.50 -14.36
CA LEU A 57 -9.50 -3.56 -13.41
C LEU A 57 -9.85 -2.24 -14.08
N PHE A 58 -8.89 -1.66 -14.80
CA PHE A 58 -9.08 -0.35 -15.40
C PHE A 58 -8.59 -0.35 -16.83
N GLY A 59 -9.44 0.14 -17.73
CA GLY A 59 -9.06 0.45 -19.10
C GLY A 59 -8.75 1.93 -19.24
N VAL A 60 -8.10 2.29 -20.34
CA VAL A 60 -7.78 3.69 -20.65
C VAL A 60 -9.07 4.52 -20.76
N GLY A 61 -10.12 3.93 -21.35
CA GLY A 61 -11.41 4.59 -21.47
C GLY A 61 -12.13 4.80 -20.15
N ASP A 62 -11.94 3.89 -19.18
CA ASP A 62 -12.62 3.95 -17.90
C ASP A 62 -12.18 5.15 -17.05
N ILE A 63 -10.90 5.52 -17.17
CA ILE A 63 -10.36 6.65 -16.42
C ILE A 63 -10.32 7.94 -17.22
N ASN A 64 -10.75 7.90 -18.48
CA ASN A 64 -10.67 9.03 -19.42
C ASN A 64 -9.27 9.64 -19.51
N GLY A 65 -8.25 8.80 -19.43
CA GLY A 65 -6.87 9.22 -19.33
C GLY A 65 -5.94 8.39 -20.18
N THR A 66 -4.72 8.25 -19.70
CA THR A 66 -3.67 7.53 -20.39
C THR A 66 -3.42 6.16 -19.76
N LEU A 67 -2.70 5.28 -20.48
CA LEU A 67 -2.30 3.99 -19.95
C LEU A 67 -1.49 4.10 -18.64
N PRO A 68 -0.53 5.04 -18.49
CA PRO A 68 0.16 5.23 -17.23
C PRO A 68 -0.78 5.55 -16.07
N GLU A 69 -1.84 6.31 -16.30
CA GLU A 69 -2.84 6.61 -15.28
C GLU A 69 -3.61 5.37 -14.86
N ALA A 70 -4.01 4.54 -15.82
CA ALA A 70 -4.69 3.28 -15.55
C ALA A 70 -3.81 2.34 -14.72
N VAL A 71 -2.54 2.25 -15.05
CA VAL A 71 -1.55 1.44 -14.33
C VAL A 71 -1.35 1.96 -12.91
N ALA A 72 -1.22 3.28 -12.76
CA ALA A 72 -1.07 3.90 -11.43
C ALA A 72 -2.28 3.63 -10.54
N LYS A 73 -3.48 3.73 -11.10
CA LYS A 73 -4.72 3.46 -10.37
C LYS A 73 -4.83 2.00 -9.97
N ALA A 74 -4.47 1.08 -10.85
CA ALA A 74 -4.45 -0.35 -10.55
C ALA A 74 -3.44 -0.68 -9.45
N ARG A 75 -2.26 -0.06 -9.49
CA ARG A 75 -1.24 -0.23 -8.43
C ARG A 75 -1.74 0.29 -7.09
N GLN A 76 -2.38 1.44 -7.08
CA GLN A 76 -2.95 2.00 -5.85
C GLN A 76 -4.05 1.09 -5.29
N ASN A 77 -4.92 0.57 -6.16
CA ASN A 77 -5.95 -0.38 -5.75
C ASN A 77 -5.35 -1.65 -5.15
N TYR A 78 -4.28 -2.15 -5.73
CA TYR A 78 -3.58 -3.32 -5.19
C TYR A 78 -3.04 -3.06 -3.78
N LYS A 79 -2.42 -1.91 -3.57
CA LYS A 79 -1.90 -1.52 -2.26
C LYS A 79 -3.02 -1.40 -1.23
N ASP A 80 -4.11 -0.72 -1.58
CA ASP A 80 -5.25 -0.54 -0.70
C ASP A 80 -5.87 -1.89 -0.32
N TRP A 81 -5.99 -2.78 -1.29
CA TRP A 81 -6.49 -4.14 -1.05
C TRP A 81 -5.58 -4.93 -0.10
N LYS A 82 -4.27 -4.82 -0.27
CA LYS A 82 -3.30 -5.48 0.60
C LYS A 82 -3.36 -4.94 2.02
N GLU A 83 -3.46 -3.65 2.19
CA GLU A 83 -3.60 -3.02 3.49
C GLU A 83 -4.91 -3.42 4.17
N GLU A 84 -6.00 -3.44 3.42
CA GLU A 84 -7.29 -3.90 3.91
C GLU A 84 -7.24 -5.35 4.38
N LYS A 85 -6.56 -6.22 3.65
CA LYS A 85 -6.36 -7.60 4.07
C LYS A 85 -5.55 -7.74 5.35
N LEU A 86 -4.51 -6.91 5.52
CA LEU A 86 -3.77 -6.87 6.76
C LEU A 86 -4.63 -6.41 7.92
N TRP A 87 -5.49 -5.42 7.68
CA TRP A 87 -6.46 -4.95 8.66
C TRP A 87 -7.47 -6.03 9.00
N GLU A 88 -7.98 -6.75 8.02
CA GLU A 88 -8.87 -7.88 8.25
C GLU A 88 -8.24 -8.95 9.13
N ARG A 89 -6.98 -9.29 8.90
CA ARG A 89 -6.26 -10.24 9.74
C ARG A 89 -6.13 -9.77 11.18
N ARG A 90 -5.86 -8.48 11.37
CA ARG A 90 -5.79 -7.88 12.71
C ARG A 90 -7.17 -7.74 13.34
N GLY A 91 -8.17 -7.48 12.51
CA GLY A 91 -9.55 -7.30 12.93
C GLY A 91 -10.39 -8.57 12.94
N THR A 92 -9.84 -9.72 12.53
CA THR A 92 -10.58 -10.98 12.43
C THR A 92 -11.22 -11.37 13.76
N MET A 93 -10.51 -11.16 14.84
CA MET A 93 -11.04 -11.42 16.18
C MET A 93 -12.20 -10.50 16.51
N ARG A 94 -12.16 -9.24 16.07
CA ARG A 94 -13.25 -8.28 16.26
C ARG A 94 -14.49 -8.69 15.47
N VAL A 95 -14.27 -9.04 14.21
CA VAL A 95 -15.35 -9.43 13.32
C VAL A 95 -16.03 -10.70 13.82
N SER A 96 -15.26 -11.66 14.28
CA SER A 96 -15.81 -12.90 14.82
C SER A 96 -16.57 -12.68 16.12
N THR A 97 -16.24 -11.65 16.89
CA THR A 97 -16.99 -11.34 18.13
C THR A 97 -18.28 -10.56 17.86
N VAL A 98 -18.35 -9.86 16.74
CA VAL A 98 -19.54 -9.11 16.35
C VAL A 98 -20.57 -10.02 15.72
N CYS A 99 -20.10 -11.04 15.05
CA CYS A 99 -20.96 -12.06 14.46
C CYS A 99 -21.27 -13.17 15.44
#